data_9fb3d8f344fc6b99675b95c4baa6d3d7
#
_entry.id   9fb3d8f344fc6b99675b95c4baa6d3d7
#
_cell.length_a   1.000
_cell.length_b   1.000
_cell.length_c   1.000
_cell.angle_alpha   90.00
_cell.angle_beta   90.00
_cell.angle_gamma   90.00
#
_symmetry.space_group_name_H-M   'P 1'
#
loop_
_entity.id
_entity.type
_entity.pdbx_description
1 polymer ?
#
loop_
_entity_poly.entity_id
_entity_poly.type
_entity_poly.pdbx_seq_one_letter_code
_entity_poly.pdbx_strand_id
1 'polypeptide(L)'
;MKLPIRFALGFGLLVLAAAPAMADLKVATSLTDLANVAQYVGGKHVQAQSLCRGFEDPHFVPAKPSLMKAIQHADVFISTGLELDAGWLPLVLPGSRNPKIQHGAKGFVDASQGVEVLEKPSGTVSRAAGDVHPFGNPHYYADPKNLEVVADHLAQVFSDLDPANAADYAANAKAFDAKMETSLAKWQKQMEPYKGIPIVTYHPNFVYFADRFGLKLFGTVEPKPGIPPSPHYVNDLAESMKKAGVKVVLYQPYYNADACNQVAKRAGGVAVEIATEAGGVPGTDDVFSKFDTLVSSVAGALSGKPGGQR
;
A
#
# COMPACT_ATOMS: atom_id res chain seq x y z
N MET A 1 -17.93 -80.26 33.11
CA MET A 1 -17.58 -79.84 31.74
C MET A 1 -17.72 -78.31 31.69
N LYS A 2 -16.58 -77.58 31.71
CA LYS A 2 -16.56 -76.09 31.74
C LYS A 2 -16.15 -75.62 30.36
N LEU A 3 -17.02 -74.84 29.67
CA LEU A 3 -16.70 -74.15 28.43
C LEU A 3 -15.91 -72.86 28.68
N PRO A 4 -14.87 -72.52 27.94
CA PRO A 4 -14.20 -71.25 28.06
C PRO A 4 -14.88 -70.19 27.16
N ILE A 5 -15.19 -69.04 27.79
CA ILE A 5 -15.64 -67.82 27.12
C ILE A 5 -14.42 -67.16 26.40
N ARG A 6 -14.49 -67.06 25.07
CA ARG A 6 -13.49 -66.29 24.28
C ARG A 6 -13.96 -64.85 24.17
N PHE A 7 -13.20 -63.96 24.77
CA PHE A 7 -13.32 -62.52 24.53
C PHE A 7 -12.62 -62.16 23.22
N ALA A 8 -13.39 -61.70 22.22
CA ALA A 8 -12.84 -61.09 21.01
C ALA A 8 -12.61 -59.60 21.25
N LEU A 9 -11.34 -59.16 21.36
CA LEU A 9 -10.97 -57.77 21.31
C LEU A 9 -11.09 -57.28 19.85
N GLY A 10 -12.11 -56.47 19.58
CA GLY A 10 -12.23 -55.75 18.31
C GLY A 10 -11.29 -54.55 18.32
N PHE A 11 -10.21 -54.58 17.54
CA PHE A 11 -9.31 -53.47 17.30
C PHE A 11 -9.99 -52.55 16.25
N GLY A 12 -10.63 -51.48 16.69
CA GLY A 12 -11.17 -50.44 15.84
C GLY A 12 -10.03 -49.63 15.19
N LEU A 13 -9.80 -49.81 13.90
CA LEU A 13 -8.85 -49.04 13.12
C LEU A 13 -9.44 -47.62 12.94
N LEU A 14 -8.94 -46.62 13.67
CA LEU A 14 -9.28 -45.22 13.47
C LEU A 14 -8.54 -44.75 12.20
N VAL A 15 -9.23 -44.74 11.07
CA VAL A 15 -8.70 -44.11 9.84
C VAL A 15 -8.79 -42.62 10.00
N LEU A 16 -7.68 -41.97 10.39
CA LEU A 16 -7.54 -40.53 10.22
C LEU A 16 -7.53 -40.24 8.72
N ALA A 17 -8.64 -39.75 8.20
CA ALA A 17 -8.67 -39.17 6.85
C ALA A 17 -7.75 -37.93 6.87
N ALA A 18 -6.57 -38.03 6.27
CA ALA A 18 -5.74 -36.86 5.99
C ALA A 18 -6.54 -35.98 5.02
N ALA A 19 -6.96 -34.79 5.49
CA ALA A 19 -7.51 -33.79 4.60
C ALA A 19 -6.44 -33.48 3.50
N PRO A 20 -6.85 -33.39 2.23
CA PRO A 20 -5.91 -33.02 1.17
C PRO A 20 -5.28 -31.69 1.54
N ALA A 21 -3.94 -31.62 1.57
CA ALA A 21 -3.23 -30.36 1.69
C ALA A 21 -3.67 -29.48 0.49
N MET A 22 -4.44 -28.42 0.77
CA MET A 22 -4.78 -27.43 -0.26
C MET A 22 -3.48 -26.75 -0.68
N ALA A 23 -3.30 -26.54 -1.98
CA ALA A 23 -2.17 -25.76 -2.48
C ALA A 23 -2.32 -24.31 -2.02
N ASP A 24 -1.18 -23.67 -1.70
CA ASP A 24 -1.16 -22.27 -1.31
C ASP A 24 -1.89 -21.37 -2.32
N LEU A 25 -2.67 -20.40 -1.84
CA LEU A 25 -3.31 -19.40 -2.71
C LEU A 25 -2.23 -18.52 -3.36
N LYS A 26 -2.25 -18.46 -4.68
CA LYS A 26 -1.40 -17.58 -5.46
C LYS A 26 -2.06 -16.20 -5.57
N VAL A 27 -1.48 -15.23 -4.89
CA VAL A 27 -2.00 -13.87 -4.80
C VAL A 27 -1.10 -12.94 -5.60
N ALA A 28 -1.68 -12.17 -6.50
CA ALA A 28 -1.01 -11.06 -7.15
C ALA A 28 -1.66 -9.74 -6.74
N THR A 29 -0.89 -8.68 -6.64
CA THR A 29 -1.37 -7.36 -6.22
C THR A 29 -0.88 -6.27 -7.15
N SER A 30 -1.57 -5.14 -7.18
CA SER A 30 -1.11 -3.97 -7.90
C SER A 30 0.07 -3.28 -7.21
N LEU A 31 0.11 -3.25 -5.86
CA LEU A 31 1.15 -2.60 -5.06
C LEU A 31 1.92 -3.56 -4.16
N THR A 32 3.16 -3.21 -3.83
CA THR A 32 4.00 -3.95 -2.89
C THR A 32 3.45 -3.96 -1.47
N ASP A 33 2.84 -2.88 -1.01
CA ASP A 33 2.19 -2.83 0.31
C ASP A 33 1.07 -3.87 0.42
N LEU A 34 0.25 -4.00 -0.62
CA LEU A 34 -0.82 -4.99 -0.66
C LEU A 34 -0.27 -6.42 -0.66
N ALA A 35 0.84 -6.66 -1.37
CA ALA A 35 1.51 -7.95 -1.34
C ALA A 35 2.06 -8.28 0.06
N ASN A 36 2.62 -7.30 0.75
CA ASN A 36 3.09 -7.44 2.13
C ASN A 36 1.96 -7.79 3.09
N VAL A 37 0.85 -7.04 3.04
CA VAL A 37 -0.33 -7.30 3.89
C VAL A 37 -0.93 -8.66 3.55
N ALA A 38 -1.08 -9.00 2.26
CA ALA A 38 -1.59 -10.30 1.82
C ALA A 38 -0.72 -11.46 2.30
N GLN A 39 0.62 -11.31 2.24
CA GLN A 39 1.54 -12.32 2.73
C GLN A 39 1.47 -12.46 4.26
N TYR A 40 1.34 -11.34 4.99
CA TYR A 40 1.23 -11.38 6.45
C TYR A 40 -0.06 -12.08 6.90
N VAL A 41 -1.19 -11.70 6.32
CA VAL A 41 -2.50 -12.29 6.62
C VAL A 41 -2.57 -13.75 6.18
N GLY A 42 -2.08 -14.04 4.99
CA GLY A 42 -2.08 -15.39 4.42
C GLY A 42 -1.11 -16.36 5.08
N GLY A 43 -0.02 -15.85 5.67
CA GLY A 43 1.02 -16.67 6.31
C GLY A 43 1.60 -17.71 5.35
N LYS A 44 1.62 -18.96 5.79
CA LYS A 44 2.12 -20.10 5.00
C LYS A 44 1.15 -20.60 3.92
N HIS A 45 -0.08 -20.11 3.92
CA HIS A 45 -1.13 -20.55 2.98
C HIS A 45 -1.26 -19.63 1.75
N VAL A 46 -0.47 -18.57 1.67
CA VAL A 46 -0.49 -17.59 0.59
C VAL A 46 0.91 -17.37 0.05
N GLN A 47 1.01 -17.23 -1.27
CA GLN A 47 2.19 -16.74 -1.96
C GLN A 47 1.83 -15.44 -2.66
N ALA A 48 2.20 -14.30 -2.07
CA ALA A 48 1.87 -12.98 -2.59
C ALA A 48 3.02 -12.37 -3.39
N GLN A 49 2.68 -11.74 -4.53
CA GLN A 49 3.62 -10.97 -5.34
C GLN A 49 2.96 -9.68 -5.85
N SER A 50 3.73 -8.61 -5.96
CA SER A 50 3.27 -7.36 -6.57
C SER A 50 3.63 -7.30 -8.05
N LEU A 51 2.78 -6.65 -8.85
CA LEU A 51 3.08 -6.31 -10.25
C LEU A 51 3.89 -5.03 -10.38
N CYS A 52 3.59 -4.02 -9.57
CA CYS A 52 4.37 -2.80 -9.46
C CYS A 52 5.52 -3.01 -8.48
N ARG A 53 6.67 -2.38 -8.71
CA ARG A 53 7.78 -2.34 -7.76
C ARG A 53 7.65 -1.09 -6.89
N GLY A 54 8.13 -1.15 -5.66
CA GLY A 54 8.00 -0.04 -4.72
C GLY A 54 8.65 1.29 -5.16
N PHE A 55 9.57 1.25 -6.12
CA PHE A 55 10.24 2.40 -6.72
C PHE A 55 9.69 2.79 -8.09
N GLU A 56 8.57 2.20 -8.54
CA GLU A 56 7.86 2.55 -9.79
C GLU A 56 6.60 3.35 -9.47
N ASP A 57 6.24 4.28 -10.35
CA ASP A 57 5.00 5.03 -10.22
C ASP A 57 3.80 4.11 -10.50
N PRO A 58 2.91 3.88 -9.51
CA PRO A 58 1.79 2.96 -9.66
C PRO A 58 0.72 3.41 -10.66
N HIS A 59 0.70 4.69 -11.03
CA HIS A 59 -0.20 5.19 -12.07
C HIS A 59 0.25 4.78 -13.48
N PHE A 60 1.55 4.59 -13.69
CA PHE A 60 2.18 4.46 -15.01
C PHE A 60 3.00 3.17 -15.17
N VAL A 61 2.49 2.05 -14.69
CA VAL A 61 3.14 0.75 -14.90
C VAL A 61 2.99 0.32 -16.36
N PRO A 62 4.09 0.05 -17.10
CA PRO A 62 3.98 -0.41 -18.47
C PRO A 62 3.30 -1.78 -18.56
N ALA A 63 2.20 -1.87 -19.32
CA ALA A 63 1.45 -3.12 -19.53
C ALA A 63 2.26 -4.10 -20.43
N LYS A 64 3.20 -4.82 -19.82
CA LYS A 64 4.09 -5.78 -20.49
C LYS A 64 3.50 -7.19 -20.50
N PRO A 65 3.78 -8.04 -21.52
CA PRO A 65 3.36 -9.44 -21.53
C PRO A 65 3.84 -10.24 -20.31
N SER A 66 4.96 -9.85 -19.70
CA SER A 66 5.46 -10.47 -18.47
C SER A 66 4.51 -10.30 -17.28
N LEU A 67 3.81 -9.15 -17.17
CA LEU A 67 2.81 -8.93 -16.11
C LEU A 67 1.58 -9.82 -16.33
N MET A 68 1.11 -9.92 -17.59
CA MET A 68 -0.01 -10.82 -17.94
C MET A 68 0.32 -12.28 -17.60
N LYS A 69 1.57 -12.71 -17.90
CA LYS A 69 2.05 -14.05 -17.56
C LYS A 69 2.16 -14.27 -16.04
N ALA A 70 2.60 -13.26 -15.29
CA ALA A 70 2.75 -13.34 -13.84
C ALA A 70 1.42 -13.66 -13.12
N ILE A 71 0.29 -13.14 -13.64
CA ILE A 71 -1.04 -13.34 -13.05
C ILE A 71 -1.88 -14.42 -13.74
N GLN A 72 -1.32 -15.11 -14.75
CA GLN A 72 -2.05 -16.14 -15.52
C GLN A 72 -2.56 -17.29 -14.63
N HIS A 73 -1.86 -17.59 -13.55
CA HIS A 73 -2.17 -18.67 -12.62
C HIS A 73 -2.47 -18.16 -11.20
N ALA A 74 -2.74 -16.88 -11.05
CA ALA A 74 -3.16 -16.31 -9.77
C ALA A 74 -4.57 -16.81 -9.41
N ASP A 75 -4.79 -17.12 -8.15
CA ASP A 75 -6.11 -17.44 -7.60
C ASP A 75 -6.83 -16.17 -7.17
N VAL A 76 -6.05 -15.14 -6.74
CA VAL A 76 -6.53 -13.83 -6.32
C VAL A 76 -5.70 -12.74 -6.97
N PHE A 77 -6.35 -11.66 -7.42
CA PHE A 77 -5.73 -10.40 -7.78
C PHE A 77 -6.29 -9.29 -6.90
N ILE A 78 -5.42 -8.59 -6.19
CA ILE A 78 -5.77 -7.48 -5.30
C ILE A 78 -5.39 -6.17 -5.99
N SER A 79 -6.40 -5.44 -6.47
CA SER A 79 -6.29 -4.07 -6.97
C SER A 79 -6.25 -3.08 -5.81
N THR A 80 -5.51 -2.00 -5.97
CA THR A 80 -5.54 -0.89 -5.00
C THR A 80 -6.94 -0.27 -4.92
N GLY A 81 -7.68 -0.29 -6.02
CA GLY A 81 -8.99 0.36 -6.10
C GLY A 81 -8.89 1.86 -6.35
N LEU A 82 -10.05 2.54 -6.32
CA LEU A 82 -10.18 3.99 -6.53
C LEU A 82 -9.51 4.50 -7.83
N GLU A 83 -9.34 3.61 -8.83
CA GLU A 83 -8.71 3.88 -10.13
C GLU A 83 -7.21 4.23 -10.09
N LEU A 84 -6.45 3.87 -9.03
CA LEU A 84 -5.00 4.08 -9.02
C LEU A 84 -4.31 3.38 -10.20
N ASP A 85 -4.72 2.15 -10.47
CA ASP A 85 -4.15 1.26 -11.49
C ASP A 85 -4.91 1.29 -12.84
N ALA A 86 -5.85 2.27 -13.01
CA ALA A 86 -6.69 2.40 -14.21
C ALA A 86 -5.90 2.64 -15.51
N GLY A 87 -4.69 3.18 -15.43
CA GLY A 87 -3.82 3.42 -16.59
C GLY A 87 -3.28 2.16 -17.26
N TRP A 88 -3.23 1.03 -16.56
CA TRP A 88 -2.57 -0.19 -17.06
C TRP A 88 -3.32 -1.50 -16.78
N LEU A 89 -4.02 -1.60 -15.65
CA LEU A 89 -4.72 -2.82 -15.23
C LEU A 89 -5.78 -3.31 -16.24
N PRO A 90 -6.57 -2.42 -16.89
CA PRO A 90 -7.54 -2.84 -17.92
C PRO A 90 -6.92 -3.54 -19.14
N LEU A 91 -5.62 -3.41 -19.36
CA LEU A 91 -4.89 -4.15 -20.39
C LEU A 91 -4.31 -5.46 -19.87
N VAL A 92 -3.83 -5.47 -18.63
CA VAL A 92 -3.12 -6.61 -18.01
C VAL A 92 -4.07 -7.72 -17.62
N LEU A 93 -5.22 -7.40 -17.01
CA LEU A 93 -6.19 -8.41 -16.56
C LEU A 93 -6.74 -9.28 -17.71
N PRO A 94 -7.32 -8.71 -18.78
CA PRO A 94 -7.81 -9.53 -19.91
C PRO A 94 -6.67 -10.26 -20.61
N GLY A 95 -5.48 -9.62 -20.72
CA GLY A 95 -4.30 -10.20 -21.34
C GLY A 95 -3.79 -11.46 -20.62
N SER A 96 -4.07 -11.60 -19.33
CA SER A 96 -3.72 -12.80 -18.53
C SER A 96 -4.51 -14.06 -18.93
N ARG A 97 -5.68 -13.89 -19.54
CA ARG A 97 -6.63 -14.98 -19.87
C ARG A 97 -7.01 -15.84 -18.66
N ASN A 98 -6.91 -15.28 -17.46
CA ASN A 98 -7.27 -15.97 -16.22
C ASN A 98 -8.68 -15.56 -15.79
N PRO A 99 -9.69 -16.43 -15.92
CA PRO A 99 -11.08 -16.10 -15.57
C PRO A 99 -11.30 -15.90 -14.08
N LYS A 100 -10.42 -16.43 -13.22
CA LYS A 100 -10.56 -16.34 -11.76
C LYS A 100 -10.46 -14.91 -11.23
N ILE A 101 -9.70 -14.04 -11.94
CA ILE A 101 -9.30 -12.71 -11.48
C ILE A 101 -9.82 -11.56 -12.34
N GLN A 102 -10.75 -11.83 -13.27
CA GLN A 102 -11.38 -10.76 -14.05
C GLN A 102 -12.35 -9.96 -13.17
N HIS A 103 -12.64 -8.70 -13.56
CA HIS A 103 -13.63 -7.88 -12.87
C HIS A 103 -14.94 -8.66 -12.65
N GLY A 104 -15.44 -8.67 -11.42
CA GLY A 104 -16.64 -9.40 -11.01
C GLY A 104 -16.39 -10.88 -10.66
N ALA A 105 -15.20 -11.42 -10.87
CA ALA A 105 -14.85 -12.76 -10.38
C ALA A 105 -14.53 -12.71 -8.88
N LYS A 106 -14.73 -13.83 -8.18
CA LYS A 106 -14.45 -13.93 -6.73
C LYS A 106 -12.99 -13.67 -6.35
N GLY A 107 -12.06 -13.96 -7.25
CA GLY A 107 -10.64 -13.72 -7.05
C GLY A 107 -10.20 -12.30 -7.44
N PHE A 108 -11.08 -11.42 -7.93
CA PHE A 108 -10.78 -10.00 -8.10
C PHE A 108 -11.20 -9.23 -6.85
N VAL A 109 -10.25 -8.61 -6.18
CA VAL A 109 -10.44 -7.92 -4.90
C VAL A 109 -10.09 -6.45 -5.05
N ASP A 110 -10.98 -5.57 -4.64
CA ASP A 110 -10.72 -4.15 -4.46
C ASP A 110 -10.31 -3.90 -3.00
N ALA A 111 -9.03 -3.58 -2.77
CA ALA A 111 -8.50 -3.40 -1.43
C ALA A 111 -8.95 -2.10 -0.75
N SER A 112 -9.57 -1.18 -1.46
CA SER A 112 -10.12 0.05 -0.89
C SER A 112 -11.44 -0.16 -0.13
N GLN A 113 -12.01 -1.36 -0.17
CA GLN A 113 -13.26 -1.65 0.52
C GLN A 113 -13.12 -1.47 2.04
N GLY A 114 -14.00 -0.67 2.62
CA GLY A 114 -13.99 -0.34 4.05
C GLY A 114 -13.09 0.84 4.44
N VAL A 115 -12.25 1.33 3.53
CA VAL A 115 -11.40 2.50 3.78
C VAL A 115 -12.23 3.79 3.75
N GLU A 116 -11.98 4.68 4.71
CA GLU A 116 -12.52 6.04 4.66
C GLU A 116 -11.75 6.85 3.60
N VAL A 117 -12.43 7.14 2.47
CA VAL A 117 -11.80 7.79 1.32
C VAL A 117 -11.80 9.29 1.49
N LEU A 118 -10.61 9.91 1.44
CA LEU A 118 -10.39 11.35 1.49
C LEU A 118 -10.46 11.98 0.08
N GLU A 119 -10.63 13.30 0.06
CA GLU A 119 -10.63 14.13 -1.16
C GLU A 119 -11.59 13.62 -2.27
N LYS A 120 -12.78 13.16 -1.88
CA LYS A 120 -13.81 12.82 -2.85
C LYS A 120 -14.23 14.08 -3.62
N PRO A 121 -14.13 14.09 -4.97
CA PRO A 121 -14.54 15.23 -5.77
C PRO A 121 -16.02 15.56 -5.56
N SER A 122 -16.35 16.85 -5.45
CA SER A 122 -17.75 17.32 -5.32
C SER A 122 -18.50 17.42 -6.65
N GLY A 123 -17.83 17.15 -7.78
CA GLY A 123 -18.38 17.25 -9.12
C GLY A 123 -17.72 16.31 -10.12
N THR A 124 -18.07 16.46 -11.39
CA THR A 124 -17.53 15.62 -12.47
C THR A 124 -16.03 15.89 -12.66
N VAL A 125 -15.21 14.85 -12.51
CA VAL A 125 -13.78 14.89 -12.80
C VAL A 125 -13.56 14.89 -14.32
N SER A 126 -12.71 15.78 -14.81
CA SER A 126 -12.31 15.81 -16.21
C SER A 126 -10.79 15.63 -16.33
N ARG A 127 -10.34 15.09 -17.46
CA ARG A 127 -8.89 14.94 -17.77
C ARG A 127 -8.13 16.27 -17.81
N ALA A 128 -8.82 17.41 -17.95
CA ALA A 128 -8.21 18.74 -17.85
C ALA A 128 -7.68 19.07 -16.45
N ALA A 129 -8.15 18.35 -15.43
CA ALA A 129 -7.67 18.49 -14.05
C ALA A 129 -6.37 17.70 -13.78
N GLY A 130 -5.87 16.94 -14.77
CA GLY A 130 -4.75 16.00 -14.61
C GLY A 130 -5.20 14.61 -14.22
N ASP A 131 -4.34 13.86 -13.54
CA ASP A 131 -4.59 12.49 -13.06
C ASP A 131 -5.41 12.51 -11.74
N VAL A 132 -6.63 13.00 -11.83
CA VAL A 132 -7.56 13.10 -10.70
C VAL A 132 -8.50 11.90 -10.69
N HIS A 133 -8.61 11.25 -9.55
CA HIS A 133 -9.40 10.04 -9.36
C HIS A 133 -10.85 10.38 -9.00
N PRO A 134 -11.86 9.85 -9.73
CA PRO A 134 -13.27 10.24 -9.56
C PRO A 134 -13.89 9.75 -8.25
N PHE A 135 -13.31 8.72 -7.63
CA PHE A 135 -13.81 8.12 -6.38
C PHE A 135 -13.15 8.67 -5.12
N GLY A 136 -12.19 9.59 -5.26
CA GLY A 136 -11.38 10.18 -4.20
C GLY A 136 -9.92 9.77 -4.28
N ASN A 137 -9.11 10.23 -3.33
CA ASN A 137 -7.67 10.02 -3.34
C ASN A 137 -7.33 8.53 -3.09
N PRO A 138 -6.63 7.84 -4.03
CA PRO A 138 -6.38 6.41 -3.93
C PRO A 138 -5.17 6.02 -3.06
N HIS A 139 -4.41 6.99 -2.54
CA HIS A 139 -3.18 6.75 -1.81
C HIS A 139 -3.42 6.45 -0.32
N TYR A 140 -4.51 5.76 0.00
CA TYR A 140 -4.91 5.43 1.39
C TYR A 140 -3.87 4.57 2.12
N TYR A 141 -3.05 3.82 1.41
CA TYR A 141 -1.95 2.99 1.92
C TYR A 141 -0.79 3.81 2.54
N ALA A 142 -0.82 5.15 2.37
CA ALA A 142 0.07 6.07 3.08
C ALA A 142 -0.34 6.29 4.56
N ASP A 143 -1.52 5.82 4.98
CA ASP A 143 -1.92 5.76 6.38
C ASP A 143 -1.80 4.33 6.91
N PRO A 144 -0.96 4.06 7.94
CA PRO A 144 -0.83 2.72 8.52
C PRO A 144 -2.16 2.15 9.02
N LYS A 145 -3.09 2.97 9.50
CA LYS A 145 -4.39 2.51 10.00
C LYS A 145 -5.27 1.93 8.89
N ASN A 146 -5.16 2.43 7.67
CA ASN A 146 -5.89 1.88 6.54
C ASN A 146 -5.39 0.49 6.14
N LEU A 147 -4.13 0.15 6.44
CA LEU A 147 -3.60 -1.20 6.18
C LEU A 147 -4.19 -2.26 7.13
N GLU A 148 -4.68 -1.87 8.34
CA GLU A 148 -5.45 -2.77 9.20
C GLU A 148 -6.81 -3.09 8.56
N VAL A 149 -7.50 -2.08 8.00
CA VAL A 149 -8.77 -2.28 7.27
C VAL A 149 -8.55 -3.24 6.09
N VAL A 150 -7.44 -3.07 5.36
CA VAL A 150 -7.06 -3.98 4.27
C VAL A 150 -6.79 -5.39 4.79
N ALA A 151 -6.08 -5.54 5.92
CA ALA A 151 -5.77 -6.84 6.49
C ALA A 151 -7.03 -7.61 6.91
N ASP A 152 -7.97 -6.94 7.57
CA ASP A 152 -9.27 -7.52 7.94
C ASP A 152 -10.08 -7.95 6.71
N HIS A 153 -10.14 -7.09 5.69
CA HIS A 153 -10.81 -7.41 4.43
C HIS A 153 -10.19 -8.62 3.75
N LEU A 154 -8.85 -8.68 3.66
CA LEU A 154 -8.15 -9.82 3.06
C LEU A 154 -8.32 -11.10 3.85
N ALA A 155 -8.38 -11.05 5.18
CA ALA A 155 -8.66 -12.22 6.01
C ALA A 155 -10.04 -12.82 5.69
N GLN A 156 -11.05 -11.97 5.48
CA GLN A 156 -12.37 -12.44 5.06
C GLN A 156 -12.33 -13.05 3.65
N VAL A 157 -11.69 -12.37 2.68
CA VAL A 157 -11.57 -12.87 1.29
C VAL A 157 -10.87 -14.23 1.26
N PHE A 158 -9.76 -14.38 1.96
CA PHE A 158 -9.01 -15.64 2.01
C PHE A 158 -9.82 -16.74 2.70
N SER A 159 -10.56 -16.41 3.77
CA SER A 159 -11.45 -17.35 4.46
C SER A 159 -12.58 -17.86 3.55
N ASP A 160 -13.12 -17.01 2.68
CA ASP A 160 -14.18 -17.39 1.74
C ASP A 160 -13.65 -18.25 0.59
N LEU A 161 -12.39 -18.06 0.19
CA LEU A 161 -11.73 -18.82 -0.88
C LEU A 161 -11.10 -20.12 -0.39
N ASP A 162 -10.66 -20.15 0.85
CA ASP A 162 -10.00 -21.29 1.50
C ASP A 162 -10.50 -21.46 2.94
N PRO A 163 -11.74 -21.96 3.13
CA PRO A 163 -12.38 -22.09 4.45
C PRO A 163 -11.62 -23.00 5.42
N ALA A 164 -10.82 -23.93 4.91
CA ALA A 164 -10.05 -24.85 5.75
C ALA A 164 -9.00 -24.13 6.62
N ASN A 165 -8.50 -22.98 6.16
CA ASN A 165 -7.47 -22.18 6.83
C ASN A 165 -8.01 -20.83 7.39
N ALA A 166 -9.34 -20.64 7.44
CA ALA A 166 -9.98 -19.39 7.87
C ALA A 166 -9.53 -18.93 9.29
N ALA A 167 -9.32 -19.87 10.20
CA ALA A 167 -8.86 -19.55 11.55
C ALA A 167 -7.44 -18.96 11.56
N ASP A 168 -6.54 -19.43 10.69
CA ASP A 168 -5.18 -18.92 10.57
C ASP A 168 -5.21 -17.49 9.99
N TYR A 169 -6.03 -17.23 8.96
CA TYR A 169 -6.18 -15.90 8.38
C TYR A 169 -6.69 -14.87 9.38
N ALA A 170 -7.74 -15.23 10.15
CA ALA A 170 -8.27 -14.36 11.19
C ALA A 170 -7.26 -14.09 12.32
N ALA A 171 -6.49 -15.11 12.72
CA ALA A 171 -5.44 -14.96 13.73
C ALA A 171 -4.29 -14.07 13.24
N ASN A 172 -3.88 -14.23 11.99
CA ASN A 172 -2.81 -13.43 11.38
C ASN A 172 -3.21 -11.97 11.19
N ALA A 173 -4.44 -11.67 10.76
CA ALA A 173 -4.95 -10.30 10.67
C ALA A 173 -4.93 -9.62 12.06
N LYS A 174 -5.43 -10.29 13.08
CA LYS A 174 -5.35 -9.81 14.47
C LYS A 174 -3.91 -9.53 14.93
N ALA A 175 -2.97 -10.40 14.56
CA ALA A 175 -1.56 -10.21 14.90
C ALA A 175 -0.95 -9.02 14.14
N PHE A 176 -1.37 -8.81 12.89
CA PHE A 176 -1.00 -7.64 12.08
C PHE A 176 -1.48 -6.35 12.74
N ASP A 177 -2.77 -6.28 13.13
CA ASP A 177 -3.37 -5.12 13.79
C ASP A 177 -2.65 -4.79 15.10
N ALA A 178 -2.41 -5.79 15.95
CA ALA A 178 -1.71 -5.57 17.21
C ALA A 178 -0.28 -5.02 17.02
N LYS A 179 0.42 -5.49 15.99
CA LYS A 179 1.74 -4.97 15.61
C LYS A 179 1.63 -3.56 15.04
N MET A 180 0.63 -3.30 14.21
CA MET A 180 0.40 -1.99 13.61
C MET A 180 0.05 -0.93 14.65
N GLU A 181 -0.85 -1.22 15.58
CA GLU A 181 -1.22 -0.32 16.68
C GLU A 181 0.00 0.04 17.55
N THR A 182 0.83 -0.96 17.88
CA THR A 182 2.07 -0.74 18.65
C THR A 182 3.03 0.19 17.88
N SER A 183 3.19 -0.05 16.59
CA SER A 183 4.06 0.75 15.72
C SER A 183 3.49 2.15 15.51
N LEU A 184 2.19 2.26 15.31
CA LEU A 184 1.49 3.54 15.14
C LEU A 184 1.65 4.45 16.36
N ALA A 185 1.53 3.90 17.58
CA ALA A 185 1.75 4.67 18.81
C ALA A 185 3.18 5.24 18.88
N LYS A 186 4.20 4.47 18.44
CA LYS A 186 5.60 4.94 18.33
C LYS A 186 5.72 6.06 17.32
N TRP A 187 5.15 5.90 16.12
CA TRP A 187 5.22 6.90 15.04
C TRP A 187 4.48 8.18 15.40
N GLN A 188 3.29 8.08 15.99
CA GLN A 188 2.54 9.25 16.49
C GLN A 188 3.32 10.04 17.53
N LYS A 189 3.97 9.37 18.49
CA LYS A 189 4.83 10.02 19.48
C LYS A 189 6.01 10.74 18.81
N GLN A 190 6.60 10.16 17.77
CA GLN A 190 7.72 10.78 17.04
C GLN A 190 7.27 12.00 16.23
N MET A 191 6.05 11.98 15.68
CA MET A 191 5.49 13.07 14.88
C MET A 191 4.78 14.15 15.70
N GLU A 192 4.47 13.90 16.96
CA GLU A 192 3.76 14.83 17.86
C GLU A 192 4.30 16.26 17.86
N PRO A 193 5.65 16.50 17.91
CA PRO A 193 6.21 17.85 17.90
C PRO A 193 5.96 18.63 16.60
N TYR A 194 5.55 17.94 15.53
CA TYR A 194 5.43 18.51 14.18
C TYR A 194 4.00 18.73 13.73
N LYS A 195 3.00 18.49 14.59
CA LYS A 195 1.59 18.77 14.30
C LYS A 195 1.37 20.21 13.84
N GLY A 196 0.62 20.36 12.76
CA GLY A 196 0.29 21.67 12.16
C GLY A 196 1.39 22.26 11.28
N ILE A 197 2.58 21.61 11.19
CA ILE A 197 3.66 22.13 10.33
C ILE A 197 3.31 21.85 8.86
N PRO A 198 3.44 22.89 7.99
CA PRO A 198 3.20 22.74 6.57
C PRO A 198 4.38 22.07 5.85
N ILE A 199 4.05 21.19 4.91
CA ILE A 199 4.99 20.52 4.00
C ILE A 199 4.51 20.65 2.55
N VAL A 200 5.43 20.49 1.60
CA VAL A 200 5.15 20.33 0.18
C VAL A 200 5.46 18.89 -0.20
N THR A 201 4.67 18.31 -1.08
CA THR A 201 4.90 16.97 -1.67
C THR A 201 5.05 17.10 -3.19
N TYR A 202 5.63 16.11 -3.85
CA TYR A 202 5.67 16.18 -5.33
C TYR A 202 4.26 16.03 -5.90
N HIS A 203 3.59 14.96 -5.54
CA HIS A 203 2.22 14.56 -5.92
C HIS A 203 1.30 14.57 -4.68
N PRO A 204 -0.03 14.69 -4.79
CA PRO A 204 -0.95 14.66 -3.66
C PRO A 204 -1.18 13.24 -3.08
N ASN A 205 -0.10 12.47 -2.90
CA ASN A 205 -0.14 11.10 -2.39
C ASN A 205 0.09 10.99 -0.87
N PHE A 206 0.28 12.12 -0.18
CA PHE A 206 0.50 12.16 1.27
C PHE A 206 -0.69 12.67 2.09
N VAL A 207 -1.87 12.78 1.48
CA VAL A 207 -3.06 13.31 2.18
C VAL A 207 -3.37 12.48 3.42
N TYR A 208 -3.40 11.17 3.31
CA TYR A 208 -3.69 10.28 4.43
C TYR A 208 -2.59 10.28 5.50
N PHE A 209 -1.32 10.34 5.09
CA PHE A 209 -0.21 10.47 6.03
C PHE A 209 -0.27 11.81 6.78
N ALA A 210 -0.52 12.89 6.06
CA ALA A 210 -0.63 14.22 6.66
C ALA A 210 -1.80 14.29 7.64
N ASP A 211 -2.95 13.74 7.30
CA ASP A 211 -4.12 13.65 8.17
C ASP A 211 -3.79 12.83 9.44
N ARG A 212 -3.23 11.63 9.28
CA ARG A 212 -2.88 10.72 10.40
C ARG A 212 -1.92 11.34 11.40
N PHE A 213 -0.92 12.08 10.92
CA PHE A 213 0.14 12.66 11.76
C PHE A 213 -0.03 14.16 12.04
N GLY A 214 -1.12 14.76 11.57
CA GLY A 214 -1.46 16.14 11.84
C GLY A 214 -0.60 17.17 11.09
N LEU A 215 0.03 16.81 9.97
CA LEU A 215 0.74 17.74 9.10
C LEU A 215 -0.24 18.53 8.22
N LYS A 216 0.23 19.65 7.64
CA LYS A 216 -0.54 20.43 6.67
C LYS A 216 0.08 20.32 5.28
N LEU A 217 -0.69 19.92 4.30
CA LEU A 217 -0.25 20.00 2.91
C LEU A 217 -0.34 21.46 2.44
N PHE A 218 0.79 22.05 2.08
CA PHE A 218 0.87 23.42 1.59
C PHE A 218 0.64 23.50 0.08
N GLY A 219 1.10 22.50 -0.66
CA GLY A 219 1.00 22.41 -2.10
C GLY A 219 1.81 21.24 -2.66
N THR A 220 1.84 21.18 -3.99
CA THR A 220 2.57 20.13 -4.72
C THR A 220 3.58 20.72 -5.68
N VAL A 221 4.69 20.00 -5.94
CA VAL A 221 5.71 20.40 -6.93
C VAL A 221 5.14 20.35 -8.34
N GLU A 222 4.29 19.37 -8.64
CA GLU A 222 3.53 19.37 -9.88
C GLU A 222 2.29 20.27 -9.78
N PRO A 223 1.99 21.10 -10.79
CA PRO A 223 0.87 22.02 -10.75
C PRO A 223 -0.50 21.35 -10.82
N LYS A 224 -0.54 20.16 -11.39
CA LYS A 224 -1.69 19.25 -11.46
C LYS A 224 -1.15 17.83 -11.44
N PRO A 225 -1.88 16.85 -10.86
CA PRO A 225 -1.48 15.46 -10.85
C PRO A 225 -1.07 14.95 -12.24
N GLY A 226 0.13 14.35 -12.34
CA GLY A 226 0.69 13.82 -13.59
C GLY A 226 1.23 14.85 -14.57
N ILE A 227 1.27 16.16 -14.24
CA ILE A 227 1.79 17.23 -15.12
C ILE A 227 3.08 17.79 -14.54
N PRO A 228 4.24 17.59 -15.19
CA PRO A 228 5.52 18.11 -14.72
C PRO A 228 5.50 19.64 -14.55
N PRO A 229 6.21 20.19 -13.54
CA PRO A 229 6.25 21.62 -13.28
C PRO A 229 7.04 22.39 -14.36
N SER A 230 6.55 23.58 -14.72
CA SER A 230 7.35 24.53 -15.49
C SER A 230 8.36 25.25 -14.59
N PRO A 231 9.45 25.81 -15.16
CA PRO A 231 10.41 26.62 -14.39
C PRO A 231 9.76 27.83 -13.68
N HIS A 232 8.72 28.41 -14.28
CA HIS A 232 7.95 29.49 -13.65
C HIS A 232 7.23 29.01 -12.41
N TYR A 233 6.49 27.88 -12.52
CA TYR A 233 5.78 27.31 -11.36
C TYR A 233 6.72 26.92 -10.22
N VAL A 234 7.89 26.35 -10.52
CA VAL A 234 8.94 26.03 -9.51
C VAL A 234 9.35 27.30 -8.74
N ASN A 235 9.52 28.42 -9.44
CA ASN A 235 9.86 29.70 -8.79
C ASN A 235 8.73 30.21 -7.91
N ASP A 236 7.50 30.22 -8.42
CA ASP A 236 6.34 30.73 -7.68
C ASP A 236 6.05 29.90 -6.42
N LEU A 237 6.17 28.57 -6.54
CA LEU A 237 6.01 27.67 -5.39
C LEU A 237 7.10 27.94 -4.34
N ALA A 238 8.37 28.07 -4.76
CA ALA A 238 9.48 28.33 -3.86
C ALA A 238 9.34 29.68 -3.11
N GLU A 239 8.92 30.74 -3.80
CA GLU A 239 8.66 32.04 -3.19
C GLU A 239 7.47 31.98 -2.21
N SER A 240 6.42 31.23 -2.55
CA SER A 240 5.26 31.01 -1.68
C SER A 240 5.66 30.25 -0.42
N MET A 241 6.44 29.16 -0.57
CA MET A 241 7.00 28.41 0.56
C MET A 241 7.86 29.28 1.46
N LYS A 242 8.75 30.10 0.87
CA LYS A 242 9.63 31.01 1.63
C LYS A 242 8.82 32.00 2.45
N LYS A 243 7.80 32.64 1.87
CA LYS A 243 6.89 33.57 2.57
C LYS A 243 6.12 32.88 3.69
N ALA A 244 5.69 31.64 3.51
CA ALA A 244 4.95 30.87 4.50
C ALA A 244 5.86 30.13 5.51
N GLY A 245 7.17 30.17 5.35
CA GLY A 245 8.12 29.46 6.22
C GLY A 245 8.15 27.97 6.04
N VAL A 246 7.64 27.44 4.91
CA VAL A 246 7.64 26.01 4.58
C VAL A 246 9.04 25.56 4.18
N LYS A 247 9.56 24.50 4.79
CA LYS A 247 10.96 24.10 4.68
C LYS A 247 11.18 22.71 4.09
N VAL A 248 10.15 21.88 3.98
CA VAL A 248 10.29 20.48 3.60
C VAL A 248 9.50 20.19 2.32
N VAL A 249 10.18 19.56 1.36
CA VAL A 249 9.61 18.99 0.15
C VAL A 249 9.83 17.49 0.19
N LEU A 250 8.75 16.69 0.10
CA LEU A 250 8.80 15.22 0.05
C LEU A 250 8.55 14.75 -1.38
N TYR A 251 9.32 13.77 -1.84
CA TYR A 251 9.15 13.19 -3.18
C TYR A 251 9.57 11.71 -3.20
N GLN A 252 9.02 10.94 -4.14
CA GLN A 252 9.32 9.54 -4.35
C GLN A 252 10.44 9.37 -5.40
N PRO A 253 11.16 8.23 -5.41
CA PRO A 253 12.32 8.02 -6.28
C PRO A 253 12.01 8.06 -7.79
N TYR A 254 10.76 7.89 -8.17
CA TYR A 254 10.33 7.97 -9.58
C TYR A 254 9.98 9.40 -10.06
N TYR A 255 10.02 10.39 -9.16
CA TYR A 255 9.77 11.79 -9.53
C TYR A 255 11.08 12.58 -9.79
N ASN A 256 10.90 13.78 -10.34
CA ASN A 256 12.02 14.65 -10.69
C ASN A 256 12.67 15.28 -9.45
N ALA A 257 13.74 14.66 -8.97
CA ALA A 257 14.52 15.14 -7.81
C ALA A 257 15.08 16.55 -8.01
N ASP A 258 15.47 16.93 -9.23
CA ASP A 258 16.04 18.26 -9.51
C ASP A 258 15.01 19.38 -9.29
N ALA A 259 13.76 19.16 -9.72
CA ALA A 259 12.68 20.12 -9.47
C ALA A 259 12.43 20.28 -7.97
N CYS A 260 12.37 19.17 -7.21
CA CYS A 260 12.21 19.20 -5.75
C CYS A 260 13.34 19.93 -5.05
N ASN A 261 14.59 19.63 -5.42
CA ASN A 261 15.78 20.25 -4.86
C ASN A 261 15.82 21.76 -5.17
N GLN A 262 15.42 22.17 -6.38
CA GLN A 262 15.35 23.59 -6.75
C GLN A 262 14.31 24.34 -5.91
N VAL A 263 13.09 23.80 -5.77
CA VAL A 263 12.03 24.38 -4.94
C VAL A 263 12.52 24.51 -3.50
N ALA A 264 13.00 23.42 -2.90
CA ALA A 264 13.44 23.41 -1.52
C ALA A 264 14.60 24.38 -1.26
N LYS A 265 15.66 24.36 -2.10
CA LYS A 265 16.80 25.25 -1.99
C LYS A 265 16.42 26.72 -2.05
N ARG A 266 15.55 27.11 -2.98
CA ARG A 266 15.08 28.50 -3.13
C ARG A 266 14.22 28.95 -1.95
N ALA A 267 13.42 28.04 -1.39
CA ALA A 267 12.63 28.28 -0.18
C ALA A 267 13.50 28.30 1.10
N GLY A 268 14.79 27.97 1.03
CA GLY A 268 15.69 27.83 2.17
C GLY A 268 15.35 26.62 3.04
N GLY A 269 14.93 25.53 2.43
CA GLY A 269 14.56 24.25 3.03
C GLY A 269 15.33 23.07 2.42
N VAL A 270 14.78 21.86 2.59
CA VAL A 270 15.35 20.58 2.13
C VAL A 270 14.31 19.78 1.34
N ALA A 271 14.77 19.06 0.32
CA ALA A 271 13.99 18.03 -0.34
C ALA A 271 14.44 16.67 0.18
N VAL A 272 13.48 15.78 0.45
CA VAL A 272 13.74 14.45 1.00
C VAL A 272 13.07 13.40 0.15
N GLU A 273 13.88 12.47 -0.34
CA GLU A 273 13.39 11.28 -1.02
C GLU A 273 12.84 10.29 0.01
N ILE A 274 11.64 9.79 -0.23
CA ILE A 274 10.92 8.90 0.66
C ILE A 274 10.20 7.81 -0.12
N ALA A 275 9.93 6.68 0.54
CA ALA A 275 9.07 5.63 -0.01
C ALA A 275 7.62 5.87 0.39
N THR A 276 6.71 5.71 -0.56
CA THR A 276 5.27 5.53 -0.28
C THR A 276 4.88 4.06 -0.27
N GLU A 277 5.65 3.21 -0.94
CA GLU A 277 5.46 1.77 -1.03
C GLU A 277 6.65 1.01 -0.44
N ALA A 278 6.40 -0.19 0.07
CA ALA A 278 7.45 -1.11 0.52
C ALA A 278 8.43 -1.42 -0.62
N GLY A 279 9.74 -1.38 -0.34
CA GLY A 279 10.79 -1.53 -1.34
C GLY A 279 11.03 -0.28 -2.21
N GLY A 280 10.44 0.88 -1.87
CA GLY A 280 10.60 2.13 -2.62
C GLY A 280 11.98 2.76 -2.46
N VAL A 281 12.56 2.68 -1.27
CA VAL A 281 13.94 3.07 -0.99
C VAL A 281 14.63 1.97 -0.16
N PRO A 282 15.98 1.94 -0.09
CA PRO A 282 16.68 0.95 0.71
C PRO A 282 16.22 0.93 2.18
N GLY A 283 16.04 -0.26 2.74
CA GLY A 283 15.59 -0.46 4.13
C GLY A 283 14.09 -0.30 4.36
N THR A 284 13.28 -0.35 3.30
CA THR A 284 11.81 -0.31 3.36
C THR A 284 11.18 -1.61 2.83
N ASP A 285 11.75 -2.76 3.20
CA ASP A 285 11.42 -4.06 2.59
C ASP A 285 9.99 -4.53 2.89
N ASP A 286 9.38 -4.04 3.96
CA ASP A 286 8.00 -4.30 4.36
C ASP A 286 7.27 -3.02 4.80
N VAL A 287 5.96 -3.12 5.04
CA VAL A 287 5.13 -1.97 5.44
C VAL A 287 5.57 -1.35 6.78
N PHE A 288 6.11 -2.12 7.71
CA PHE A 288 6.57 -1.61 9.00
C PHE A 288 7.88 -0.84 8.86
N SER A 289 8.87 -1.42 8.18
CA SER A 289 10.16 -0.77 7.88
C SER A 289 9.97 0.45 6.97
N LYS A 290 9.00 0.40 6.04
CA LYS A 290 8.60 1.57 5.25
C LYS A 290 8.15 2.72 6.14
N PHE A 291 7.20 2.50 7.06
CA PHE A 291 6.74 3.56 7.95
C PHE A 291 7.78 4.00 8.98
N ASP A 292 8.61 3.10 9.49
CA ASP A 292 9.73 3.46 10.36
C ASP A 292 10.68 4.45 9.65
N THR A 293 11.03 4.15 8.40
CA THR A 293 11.90 4.99 7.58
C THR A 293 11.22 6.30 7.18
N LEU A 294 9.96 6.25 6.73
CA LEU A 294 9.19 7.41 6.31
C LEU A 294 9.03 8.41 7.47
N VAL A 295 8.54 7.95 8.62
CA VAL A 295 8.35 8.79 9.81
C VAL A 295 9.68 9.39 10.29
N SER A 296 10.76 8.58 10.31
CA SER A 296 12.07 9.07 10.74
C SER A 296 12.65 10.11 9.78
N SER A 297 12.49 9.92 8.47
CA SER A 297 12.94 10.87 7.44
C SER A 297 12.18 12.19 7.51
N VAL A 298 10.86 12.13 7.63
CA VAL A 298 10.00 13.32 7.75
C VAL A 298 10.29 14.08 9.04
N ALA A 299 10.36 13.40 10.19
CA ALA A 299 10.69 14.02 11.47
C ALA A 299 12.11 14.64 11.46
N GLY A 300 13.09 13.95 10.86
CA GLY A 300 14.44 14.46 10.67
C GLY A 300 14.47 15.75 9.87
N ALA A 301 13.79 15.78 8.73
CA ALA A 301 13.68 16.97 7.89
C ALA A 301 13.01 18.14 8.61
N LEU A 302 11.92 17.89 9.33
CA LEU A 302 11.18 18.91 10.07
C LEU A 302 11.95 19.46 11.28
N SER A 303 12.84 18.65 11.88
CA SER A 303 13.70 19.10 12.99
C SER A 303 14.89 19.93 12.54
N GLY A 304 15.11 20.11 11.24
CA GLY A 304 16.30 20.76 10.67
C GLY A 304 17.59 19.94 10.79
N LYS A 305 17.50 18.68 11.22
CA LYS A 305 18.62 17.74 11.19
C LYS A 305 18.65 17.11 9.79
N PRO A 306 19.83 17.04 9.12
CA PRO A 306 19.90 16.34 7.86
C PRO A 306 19.42 14.89 8.08
N GLY A 307 18.38 14.49 7.33
CA GLY A 307 17.89 13.12 7.36
C GLY A 307 19.07 12.18 7.12
N GLY A 308 19.23 11.20 8.01
CA GLY A 308 20.33 10.26 7.91
C GLY A 308 20.22 9.43 6.65
N GLN A 309 20.90 9.85 5.59
CA GLN A 309 21.40 8.91 4.59
C GLN A 309 22.48 8.09 5.29
N ARG A 310 22.17 6.84 5.64
CA ARG A 310 23.14 5.83 6.00
C ARG A 310 23.28 4.83 4.87
#